data_4054fec025dd10e5bcc65da6991773c6
#
_entry.id   4054fec025dd10e5bcc65da6991773c6
#
_cell.length_a   1.000
_cell.length_b   1.000
_cell.length_c   1.000
_cell.angle_alpha   90.00
_cell.angle_beta   90.00
_cell.angle_gamma   90.00
#
_symmetry.space_group_name_H-M   'P 1'
#
loop_
_entity.id
_entity.type
_entity.pdbx_description
1 polymer ?
#
loop_
_entity_poly.entity_id
_entity_poly.type
_entity_poly.pdbx_seq_one_letter_code
_entity_poly.pdbx_strand_id
1 'polypeptide(L)'
;MKLLKKHSIIIIFPIILAVIITSYFCYDVGGYQKFISLVKRNSKEAGVSQSLVFAIIKTESNFNKSAVSKKGAIGLMQITNKTAKYVAEFTNFNGNLDLFNEEVNVYLGVQYLKYLSQKFSDENAVICAYNAGETKVKEWLNESQTLIKEKVSYKETKKYLTKVKRRQKLYKILIN
;
A
#
# COMPACT_ATOMS: atom_id res chain seq x y z
N MET A 1 51.96 -12.71 0.33
CA MET A 1 50.86 -12.56 -0.67
C MET A 1 49.51 -13.17 -0.25
N LYS A 2 49.42 -14.31 0.41
CA LYS A 2 48.14 -14.92 0.88
C LYS A 2 47.42 -14.14 2.00
N LEU A 3 48.14 -13.50 2.93
CA LEU A 3 47.56 -12.72 4.04
C LEU A 3 46.89 -11.43 3.58
N LEU A 4 47.44 -10.72 2.60
CA LEU A 4 46.88 -9.50 2.04
C LEU A 4 45.50 -9.77 1.36
N LYS A 5 45.35 -10.90 0.67
CA LYS A 5 44.04 -11.28 0.06
C LYS A 5 42.95 -11.55 1.10
N LYS A 6 43.32 -12.11 2.27
CA LYS A 6 42.35 -12.43 3.34
C LYS A 6 41.81 -11.16 4.01
N HIS A 7 42.63 -10.14 4.24
CA HIS A 7 42.22 -8.85 4.80
C HIS A 7 41.34 -8.04 3.83
N SER A 8 41.65 -8.08 2.53
CA SER A 8 40.83 -7.41 1.51
C SER A 8 39.40 -7.97 1.45
N ILE A 9 39.21 -9.28 1.57
CA ILE A 9 37.89 -9.90 1.58
C ILE A 9 37.07 -9.48 2.82
N ILE A 10 37.73 -9.38 3.99
CA ILE A 10 37.06 -8.97 5.24
C ILE A 10 36.52 -7.52 5.16
N ILE A 11 37.18 -6.65 4.42
CA ILE A 11 36.77 -5.26 4.26
C ILE A 11 35.74 -5.11 3.11
N ILE A 12 35.92 -5.81 2.02
CA ILE A 12 35.06 -5.71 0.83
C ILE A 12 33.66 -6.28 1.09
N PHE A 13 33.56 -7.39 1.82
CA PHE A 13 32.27 -8.02 2.10
C PHE A 13 31.25 -7.09 2.81
N PRO A 14 31.60 -6.40 3.93
CA PRO A 14 30.65 -5.47 4.58
C PRO A 14 30.29 -4.27 3.70
N ILE A 15 31.19 -3.79 2.84
CA ILE A 15 30.91 -2.72 1.89
C ILE A 15 29.88 -3.16 0.86
N ILE A 16 30.07 -4.33 0.26
CA ILE A 16 29.11 -4.90 -0.70
C ILE A 16 27.76 -5.11 -0.03
N LEU A 17 27.75 -5.65 1.19
CA LEU A 17 26.52 -5.88 1.95
C LEU A 17 25.81 -4.54 2.24
N ALA A 18 26.54 -3.50 2.64
CA ALA A 18 26.00 -2.15 2.85
C ALA A 18 25.39 -1.57 1.56
N VAL A 19 26.08 -1.72 0.43
CA VAL A 19 25.57 -1.28 -0.89
C VAL A 19 24.28 -2.03 -1.26
N ILE A 20 24.23 -3.32 -1.03
CA ILE A 20 23.03 -4.13 -1.30
C ILE A 20 21.86 -3.68 -0.40
N ILE A 21 22.14 -3.49 0.89
CA ILE A 21 21.11 -3.04 1.86
C ILE A 21 20.60 -1.64 1.50
N THR A 22 21.50 -0.70 1.19
CA THR A 22 21.11 0.66 0.80
C THR A 22 20.34 0.68 -0.52
N SER A 23 20.77 -0.08 -1.51
CA SER A 23 20.07 -0.22 -2.80
C SER A 23 18.68 -0.82 -2.61
N TYR A 24 18.56 -1.87 -1.79
CA TYR A 24 17.26 -2.45 -1.44
C TYR A 24 16.37 -1.45 -0.72
N PHE A 25 16.91 -0.71 0.25
CA PHE A 25 16.19 0.34 0.97
C PHE A 25 15.73 1.45 0.02
N CYS A 26 16.60 1.98 -0.84
CA CYS A 26 16.26 2.98 -1.84
C CYS A 26 15.17 2.48 -2.81
N TYR A 27 15.22 1.21 -3.22
CA TYR A 27 14.20 0.59 -4.05
C TYR A 27 12.86 0.48 -3.30
N ASP A 28 12.87 0.07 -2.04
CA ASP A 28 11.63 -0.14 -1.25
C ASP A 28 10.97 1.20 -0.88
N VAL A 29 11.74 2.28 -0.68
CA VAL A 29 11.21 3.64 -0.40
C VAL A 29 11.12 4.53 -1.63
N GLY A 30 11.66 4.13 -2.78
CA GLY A 30 11.66 4.94 -3.99
C GLY A 30 10.26 5.33 -4.45
N GLY A 31 10.14 6.54 -4.95
CA GLY A 31 8.91 7.07 -5.55
C GLY A 31 7.95 7.77 -4.59
N TYR A 32 8.03 7.55 -3.25
CA TYR A 32 7.06 8.15 -2.32
C TYR A 32 7.17 9.69 -2.25
N GLN A 33 8.39 10.22 -2.36
CA GLN A 33 8.66 11.67 -2.25
C GLN A 33 7.85 12.48 -3.27
N LYS A 34 7.69 11.96 -4.48
CA LYS A 34 6.91 12.60 -5.55
C LYS A 34 5.44 12.81 -5.16
N PHE A 35 4.91 11.98 -4.27
CA PHE A 35 3.50 11.97 -3.91
C PHE A 35 3.23 12.40 -2.46
N ILE A 36 4.25 12.97 -1.74
CA ILE A 36 4.10 13.35 -0.33
C ILE A 36 2.96 14.35 -0.12
N SER A 37 2.94 15.44 -0.87
CA SER A 37 1.92 16.49 -0.73
C SER A 37 0.52 15.97 -1.05
N LEU A 38 0.40 15.17 -2.11
CA LEU A 38 -0.85 14.57 -2.55
C LEU A 38 -1.41 13.61 -1.48
N VAL A 39 -0.59 12.68 -1.01
CA VAL A 39 -1.00 11.71 0.03
C VAL A 39 -1.29 12.42 1.34
N LYS A 40 -0.46 13.39 1.77
CA LYS A 40 -0.66 14.15 3.00
C LYS A 40 -2.00 14.87 3.02
N ARG A 41 -2.34 15.59 1.94
CA ARG A 41 -3.61 16.29 1.81
C ARG A 41 -4.79 15.33 1.93
N ASN A 42 -4.86 14.32 1.06
CA ASN A 42 -5.98 13.39 1.01
C ASN A 42 -6.13 12.58 2.32
N SER A 43 -5.02 12.14 2.90
CA SER A 43 -5.00 11.40 4.18
C SER A 43 -5.55 12.24 5.33
N LYS A 44 -5.13 13.53 5.41
CA LYS A 44 -5.60 14.46 6.45
C LYS A 44 -7.10 14.71 6.34
N GLU A 45 -7.60 14.98 5.14
CA GLU A 45 -9.02 15.25 4.87
C GLU A 45 -9.90 14.03 5.17
N ALA A 46 -9.40 12.83 4.87
CA ALA A 46 -10.14 11.60 5.10
C ALA A 46 -9.99 11.01 6.51
N GLY A 47 -9.03 11.46 7.31
CA GLY A 47 -8.67 10.84 8.59
C GLY A 47 -8.01 9.46 8.46
N VAL A 48 -7.33 9.19 7.33
CA VAL A 48 -6.64 7.93 7.05
C VAL A 48 -5.13 8.09 7.25
N SER A 49 -4.48 7.08 7.82
CA SER A 49 -3.03 7.11 8.06
C SER A 49 -2.22 7.27 6.77
N GLN A 50 -1.37 8.30 6.68
CA GLN A 50 -0.46 8.51 5.55
C GLN A 50 0.43 7.31 5.28
N SER A 51 0.96 6.69 6.35
CA SER A 51 1.82 5.51 6.23
C SER A 51 1.10 4.31 5.65
N LEU A 52 -0.22 4.16 5.93
CA LEU A 52 -1.05 3.12 5.33
C LEU A 52 -1.26 3.41 3.83
N VAL A 53 -1.58 4.65 3.46
CA VAL A 53 -1.78 5.02 2.05
C VAL A 53 -0.50 4.78 1.24
N PHE A 54 0.66 5.21 1.71
CA PHE A 54 1.95 4.94 1.05
C PHE A 54 2.24 3.44 0.93
N ALA A 55 1.96 2.66 1.98
CA ALA A 55 2.15 1.22 1.97
C ALA A 55 1.28 0.51 0.92
N ILE A 56 0.04 0.98 0.76
CA ILE A 56 -0.87 0.48 -0.28
C ILE A 56 -0.38 0.89 -1.66
N ILE A 57 -0.09 2.16 -1.93
CA ILE A 57 0.44 2.61 -3.23
C ILE A 57 1.69 1.82 -3.63
N LYS A 58 2.64 1.65 -2.70
CA LYS A 58 3.84 0.83 -2.94
C LYS A 58 3.49 -0.63 -3.25
N THR A 59 2.46 -1.17 -2.62
CA THR A 59 2.08 -2.58 -2.80
C THR A 59 1.33 -2.79 -4.10
N GLU A 60 0.47 -1.85 -4.49
CA GLU A 60 -0.39 -1.93 -5.66
C GLU A 60 0.35 -1.63 -6.96
N SER A 61 1.09 -0.54 -7.00
CA SER A 61 1.68 -0.03 -8.25
C SER A 61 3.18 0.20 -8.20
N ASN A 62 3.81 0.08 -7.04
CA ASN A 62 5.19 0.54 -6.84
C ASN A 62 5.39 2.02 -7.27
N PHE A 63 4.41 2.89 -6.99
CA PHE A 63 4.35 4.29 -7.39
C PHE A 63 4.25 4.52 -8.91
N ASN A 64 3.87 3.53 -9.69
CA ASN A 64 3.62 3.70 -11.12
C ASN A 64 2.17 4.15 -11.36
N LYS A 65 1.99 5.42 -11.72
CA LYS A 65 0.67 6.00 -12.00
C LYS A 65 -0.02 5.44 -13.25
N SER A 66 0.75 4.84 -14.15
CA SER A 66 0.25 4.22 -15.39
C SER A 66 0.06 2.71 -15.26
N ALA A 67 0.14 2.15 -14.05
CA ALA A 67 -0.03 0.72 -13.84
C ALA A 67 -1.45 0.27 -14.19
N VAL A 68 -1.55 -0.84 -14.93
CA VAL A 68 -2.82 -1.50 -15.24
C VAL A 68 -2.69 -2.99 -14.93
N SER A 69 -3.58 -3.52 -14.13
CA SER A 69 -3.60 -4.93 -13.78
C SER A 69 -4.39 -5.75 -14.81
N LYS A 70 -4.17 -7.08 -14.82
CA LYS A 70 -4.97 -8.01 -15.65
C LYS A 70 -6.47 -7.98 -15.32
N LYS A 71 -6.84 -7.51 -14.12
CA LYS A 71 -8.24 -7.36 -13.66
C LYS A 71 -8.82 -5.97 -13.93
N GLY A 72 -8.11 -5.11 -14.67
CA GLY A 72 -8.56 -3.76 -15.01
C GLY A 72 -8.46 -2.74 -13.85
N ALA A 73 -7.66 -3.02 -12.83
CA ALA A 73 -7.33 -2.02 -11.82
C ALA A 73 -6.25 -1.07 -12.35
N ILE A 74 -6.37 0.23 -12.07
CA ILE A 74 -5.60 1.30 -12.70
C ILE A 74 -4.95 2.20 -11.65
N GLY A 75 -3.75 2.68 -11.97
CA GLY A 75 -3.07 3.79 -11.31
C GLY A 75 -2.39 3.44 -9.99
N LEU A 76 -2.04 4.49 -9.23
CA LEU A 76 -1.26 4.40 -8.00
C LEU A 76 -1.85 3.45 -6.96
N MET A 77 -3.16 3.53 -6.75
CA MET A 77 -3.89 2.75 -5.75
C MET A 77 -4.68 1.58 -6.36
N GLN A 78 -4.47 1.28 -7.65
CA GLN A 78 -5.09 0.17 -8.38
C GLN A 78 -6.62 0.11 -8.19
N ILE A 79 -7.27 1.24 -8.48
CA ILE A 79 -8.72 1.35 -8.40
C ILE A 79 -9.36 0.78 -9.68
N THR A 80 -10.39 -0.05 -9.53
CA THR A 80 -11.20 -0.51 -10.66
C THR A 80 -12.28 0.50 -11.01
N ASN A 81 -12.75 0.52 -12.26
CA ASN A 81 -13.87 1.38 -12.68
C ASN A 81 -15.12 1.17 -11.81
N LYS A 82 -15.38 -0.07 -11.38
CA LYS A 82 -16.49 -0.39 -10.48
C LYS A 82 -16.32 0.30 -9.12
N THR A 83 -15.13 0.20 -8.53
CA THR A 83 -14.81 0.83 -7.25
C THR A 83 -14.85 2.36 -7.38
N ALA A 84 -14.32 2.92 -8.47
CA ALA A 84 -14.32 4.35 -8.71
C ALA A 84 -15.74 4.92 -8.76
N LYS A 85 -16.64 4.30 -9.53
CA LYS A 85 -18.05 4.71 -9.59
C LYS A 85 -18.73 4.63 -8.23
N TYR A 86 -18.53 3.53 -7.51
CA TYR A 86 -19.07 3.34 -6.17
C TYR A 86 -18.61 4.42 -5.19
N VAL A 87 -17.29 4.72 -5.19
CA VAL A 87 -16.75 5.77 -4.31
C VAL A 87 -17.24 7.15 -4.71
N ALA A 88 -17.27 7.46 -6.01
CA ALA A 88 -17.75 8.73 -6.53
C ALA A 88 -19.20 9.01 -6.10
N GLU A 89 -20.04 8.00 -6.12
CA GLU A 89 -21.45 8.09 -5.74
C GLU A 89 -21.62 8.54 -4.27
N PHE A 90 -20.99 7.89 -3.30
CA PHE A 90 -21.16 8.24 -1.89
C PHE A 90 -20.32 9.44 -1.43
N THR A 91 -19.33 9.88 -2.22
CA THR A 91 -18.55 11.10 -1.94
C THR A 91 -19.07 12.32 -2.68
N ASN A 92 -20.12 12.19 -3.50
CA ASN A 92 -20.61 13.22 -4.41
C ASN A 92 -19.49 13.79 -5.30
N PHE A 93 -18.56 12.92 -5.77
CA PHE A 93 -17.49 13.34 -6.66
C PHE A 93 -18.02 13.60 -8.06
N ASN A 94 -18.02 14.87 -8.47
CA ASN A 94 -18.56 15.32 -9.77
C ASN A 94 -17.49 15.50 -10.86
N GLY A 95 -16.23 15.10 -10.58
CA GLY A 95 -15.12 15.21 -11.53
C GLY A 95 -15.09 14.07 -12.55
N ASN A 96 -14.20 14.20 -13.54
CA ASN A 96 -13.92 13.13 -14.47
C ASN A 96 -13.22 11.96 -13.74
N LEU A 97 -13.73 10.74 -13.92
CA LEU A 97 -13.16 9.51 -13.33
C LEU A 97 -11.95 8.97 -14.13
N ASP A 98 -11.03 9.86 -14.52
CA ASP A 98 -9.77 9.45 -15.12
C ASP A 98 -8.84 8.81 -14.07
N LEU A 99 -8.78 7.49 -14.04
CA LEU A 99 -7.97 6.73 -13.08
C LEU A 99 -6.46 6.78 -13.36
N PHE A 100 -6.03 7.29 -14.51
CA PHE A 100 -4.61 7.58 -14.79
C PHE A 100 -4.17 8.93 -14.20
N ASN A 101 -5.14 9.80 -13.88
CA ASN A 101 -4.87 11.02 -13.15
C ASN A 101 -4.57 10.68 -11.68
N GLU A 102 -3.37 11.04 -11.22
CA GLU A 102 -2.88 10.73 -9.88
C GLU A 102 -3.71 11.34 -8.76
N GLU A 103 -4.24 12.57 -8.97
CA GLU A 103 -5.10 13.25 -8.00
C GLU A 103 -6.42 12.50 -7.80
N VAL A 104 -7.08 12.15 -8.90
CA VAL A 104 -8.34 11.38 -8.89
C VAL A 104 -8.13 9.99 -8.30
N ASN A 105 -7.06 9.31 -8.69
CA ASN A 105 -6.76 7.95 -8.26
C ASN A 105 -6.52 7.87 -6.74
N VAL A 106 -5.66 8.78 -6.21
CA VAL A 106 -5.35 8.83 -4.78
C VAL A 106 -6.56 9.28 -3.97
N TYR A 107 -7.31 10.29 -4.45
CA TYR A 107 -8.54 10.71 -3.80
C TYR A 107 -9.51 9.54 -3.63
N LEU A 108 -9.86 8.87 -4.73
CA LEU A 108 -10.82 7.75 -4.70
C LEU A 108 -10.31 6.58 -3.83
N GLY A 109 -9.03 6.25 -3.91
CA GLY A 109 -8.44 5.18 -3.12
C GLY A 109 -8.44 5.49 -1.61
N VAL A 110 -8.16 6.73 -1.23
CA VAL A 110 -8.19 7.16 0.17
C VAL A 110 -9.62 7.23 0.70
N GLN A 111 -10.58 7.71 -0.10
CA GLN A 111 -12.01 7.69 0.28
C GLN A 111 -12.53 6.26 0.42
N TYR A 112 -12.07 5.33 -0.42
CA TYR A 112 -12.42 3.92 -0.25
C TYR A 112 -11.82 3.33 1.04
N LEU A 113 -10.59 3.69 1.41
CA LEU A 113 -9.99 3.30 2.69
C LEU A 113 -10.76 3.86 3.88
N LYS A 114 -11.18 5.15 3.82
CA LYS A 114 -12.04 5.76 4.83
C LYS A 114 -13.35 4.97 4.99
N TYR A 115 -14.02 4.67 3.89
CA TYR A 115 -15.25 3.86 3.90
C TYR A 115 -15.03 2.51 4.57
N LEU A 116 -13.95 1.79 4.20
CA LEU A 116 -13.63 0.49 4.81
C LEU A 116 -13.30 0.61 6.30
N SER A 117 -12.63 1.70 6.72
CA SER A 117 -12.34 1.96 8.14
C SER A 117 -13.58 2.27 8.98
N GLN A 118 -14.66 2.74 8.36
CA GLN A 118 -15.96 2.88 9.00
C GLN A 118 -16.72 1.54 9.14
N LYS A 119 -16.42 0.58 8.27
CA LYS A 119 -17.04 -0.76 8.28
C LYS A 119 -16.31 -1.75 9.19
N PHE A 120 -15.01 -1.59 9.36
CA PHE A 120 -14.16 -2.51 10.10
C PHE A 120 -13.31 -1.74 11.12
N SER A 121 -13.41 -2.10 12.39
CA SER A 121 -12.59 -1.53 13.47
C SER A 121 -11.13 -2.03 13.47
N ASP A 122 -10.89 -3.22 12.89
CA ASP A 122 -9.55 -3.80 12.77
C ASP A 122 -8.88 -3.35 11.45
N GLU A 123 -7.72 -2.69 11.55
CA GLU A 123 -6.93 -2.26 10.39
C GLU A 123 -6.53 -3.45 9.48
N ASN A 124 -6.33 -4.65 10.02
CA ASN A 124 -6.05 -5.82 9.19
C ASN A 124 -7.25 -6.17 8.30
N ALA A 125 -8.45 -6.05 8.85
CA ALA A 125 -9.68 -6.24 8.08
C ALA A 125 -9.84 -5.18 6.98
N VAL A 126 -9.52 -3.91 7.28
CA VAL A 126 -9.50 -2.83 6.28
C VAL A 126 -8.53 -3.14 5.12
N ILE A 127 -7.30 -3.54 5.45
CA ILE A 127 -6.28 -3.88 4.44
C ILE A 127 -6.72 -5.09 3.60
N CYS A 128 -7.28 -6.12 4.24
CA CYS A 128 -7.78 -7.29 3.54
C CYS A 128 -8.99 -6.97 2.65
N ALA A 129 -9.91 -6.11 3.14
CA ALA A 129 -11.10 -5.70 2.39
C ALA A 129 -10.74 -4.85 1.17
N TYR A 130 -9.70 -4.02 1.26
CA TYR A 130 -9.18 -3.29 0.12
C TYR A 130 -8.75 -4.24 -1.02
N ASN A 131 -8.09 -5.34 -0.70
CA ASN A 131 -7.58 -6.31 -1.68
C ASN A 131 -8.62 -7.35 -2.14
N ALA A 132 -9.38 -7.94 -1.20
CA ALA A 132 -10.28 -9.07 -1.47
C ALA A 132 -11.75 -8.68 -1.58
N GLY A 133 -12.09 -7.44 -1.21
CA GLY A 133 -13.46 -6.95 -1.14
C GLY A 133 -14.11 -7.13 0.24
N GLU A 134 -15.02 -6.23 0.55
CA GLU A 134 -15.71 -6.15 1.84
C GLU A 134 -16.47 -7.44 2.20
N THR A 135 -17.21 -8.00 1.25
CA THR A 135 -18.04 -9.21 1.45
C THR A 135 -17.21 -10.39 1.94
N LYS A 136 -16.04 -10.62 1.32
CA LYS A 136 -15.16 -11.72 1.70
C LYS A 136 -14.59 -11.55 3.11
N VAL A 137 -14.24 -10.33 3.48
CA VAL A 137 -13.73 -10.09 4.84
C VAL A 137 -14.81 -10.25 5.89
N LYS A 138 -16.05 -9.87 5.61
CA LYS A 138 -17.20 -10.16 6.49
C LYS A 138 -17.38 -11.65 6.72
N GLU A 139 -17.27 -12.48 5.67
CA GLU A 139 -17.31 -13.93 5.79
C GLU A 139 -16.20 -14.48 6.73
N TRP A 140 -15.00 -13.91 6.66
CA TRP A 140 -13.88 -14.33 7.52
C TRP A 140 -13.97 -13.88 8.98
N LEU A 141 -14.78 -12.86 9.24
CA LEU A 141 -14.96 -12.29 10.59
C LEU A 141 -16.09 -12.96 11.38
N ASN A 142 -16.87 -13.85 10.79
CA ASN A 142 -18.17 -14.37 11.28
C ASN A 142 -18.33 -14.66 12.78
N GLU A 143 -17.24 -14.80 13.55
CA GLU A 143 -17.28 -15.08 15.00
C GLU A 143 -16.41 -14.15 15.86
N SER A 144 -15.74 -13.17 15.26
CA SER A 144 -14.82 -12.28 15.95
C SER A 144 -14.66 -10.95 15.23
N GLN A 145 -14.69 -9.84 15.95
CA GLN A 145 -14.48 -8.51 15.38
C GLN A 145 -13.03 -8.24 14.95
N THR A 146 -12.09 -9.11 15.32
CA THR A 146 -10.67 -8.98 14.99
C THR A 146 -10.27 -10.01 13.95
N LEU A 147 -9.71 -9.53 12.84
CA LEU A 147 -9.17 -10.38 11.80
C LEU A 147 -7.72 -10.75 12.12
N ILE A 148 -7.52 -11.98 12.58
CA ILE A 148 -6.19 -12.56 12.69
C ILE A 148 -5.76 -13.14 11.34
N LYS A 149 -4.46 -13.08 11.07
CA LYS A 149 -3.87 -13.51 9.80
C LYS A 149 -4.24 -14.94 9.41
N GLU A 150 -4.47 -15.80 10.38
CA GLU A 150 -4.85 -17.21 10.20
C GLU A 150 -6.24 -17.38 9.60
N LYS A 151 -7.17 -16.46 9.88
CA LYS A 151 -8.54 -16.48 9.34
C LYS A 151 -8.63 -16.07 7.87
N VAL A 152 -7.58 -15.44 7.32
CA VAL A 152 -7.56 -15.04 5.91
C VAL A 152 -7.41 -16.27 5.01
N SER A 153 -8.50 -16.70 4.38
CA SER A 153 -8.54 -17.92 3.57
C SER A 153 -7.73 -17.80 2.27
N TYR A 154 -7.66 -16.60 1.69
CA TYR A 154 -6.95 -16.40 0.44
C TYR A 154 -5.44 -16.17 0.66
N LYS A 155 -4.63 -17.09 0.13
CA LYS A 155 -3.16 -17.02 0.19
C LYS A 155 -2.62 -15.70 -0.37
N GLU A 156 -3.23 -15.17 -1.43
CA GLU A 156 -2.89 -13.88 -2.05
C GLU A 156 -3.11 -12.73 -1.05
N THR A 157 -4.29 -12.65 -0.44
CA THR A 157 -4.64 -11.59 0.52
C THR A 157 -3.81 -11.68 1.80
N LYS A 158 -3.47 -12.88 2.27
CA LYS A 158 -2.54 -13.09 3.40
C LYS A 158 -1.14 -12.52 3.11
N LYS A 159 -0.64 -12.74 1.88
CA LYS A 159 0.63 -12.15 1.42
C LYS A 159 0.52 -10.63 1.28
N TYR A 160 -0.60 -10.15 0.77
CA TYR A 160 -0.88 -8.73 0.62
C TYR A 160 -0.85 -8.02 1.99
N LEU A 161 -1.62 -8.49 2.97
CA LEU A 161 -1.62 -8.00 4.33
C LEU A 161 -0.20 -7.90 4.91
N THR A 162 0.58 -8.98 4.77
CA THR A 162 1.97 -9.01 5.27
C THR A 162 2.85 -7.93 4.61
N LYS A 163 2.71 -7.73 3.30
CA LYS A 163 3.47 -6.72 2.55
C LYS A 163 3.07 -5.31 2.98
N VAL A 164 1.77 -5.02 3.07
CA VAL A 164 1.27 -3.70 3.48
C VAL A 164 1.71 -3.37 4.90
N LYS A 165 1.56 -4.28 5.85
CA LYS A 165 1.98 -4.05 7.26
C LYS A 165 3.48 -3.79 7.39
N ARG A 166 4.32 -4.54 6.66
CA ARG A 166 5.77 -4.30 6.63
C ARG A 166 6.10 -2.91 6.09
N ARG A 167 5.50 -2.53 4.98
CA ARG A 167 5.70 -1.22 4.33
C ARG A 167 5.16 -0.07 5.18
N GLN A 168 4.02 -0.26 5.82
CA GLN A 168 3.45 0.74 6.72
C GLN A 168 4.40 1.06 7.88
N LYS A 169 5.04 0.05 8.49
CA LYS A 169 6.06 0.27 9.53
C LYS A 169 7.21 1.13 9.01
N LEU A 170 7.68 0.86 7.78
CA LEU A 170 8.74 1.64 7.14
C LEU A 170 8.31 3.09 6.90
N TYR A 171 7.13 3.30 6.30
CA TYR A 171 6.63 4.65 6.05
C TYR A 171 6.31 5.44 7.32
N LYS A 172 5.95 4.79 8.43
CA LYS A 172 5.83 5.46 9.74
C LYS A 172 7.15 6.12 10.18
N ILE A 173 8.28 5.50 9.87
CA ILE A 173 9.61 6.06 10.21
C ILE A 173 10.00 7.19 9.27
N LEU A 174 9.65 7.10 7.98
CA LEU A 174 10.08 8.04 6.95
C LEU A 174 9.30 9.35 6.95
N ILE A 175 8.08 9.37 7.47
CA ILE A 175 7.18 10.54 7.42
C ILE A 175 6.97 11.22 8.77
N ASN A 176 7.54 10.68 9.86
CA ASN A 176 7.66 11.32 11.17
C ASN A 176 8.96 12.11 11.24
#